data_721af306c94770f4d2fffee03a65a671
#
_entry.id   721af306c94770f4d2fffee03a65a671
#
_cell.length_a   1.000
_cell.length_b   1.000
_cell.length_c   1.000
_cell.angle_alpha   90.00
_cell.angle_beta   90.00
_cell.angle_gamma   90.00
#
_symmetry.space_group_name_H-M   'P 1'
#
loop_
_entity.id
_entity.type
_entity.pdbx_description
1 polymer ?
#
loop_
_entity_poly.entity_id
_entity_poly.type
_entity_poly.pdbx_seq_one_letter_code
_entity_poly.pdbx_strand_id
1 'polypeptide(L)'
;LRSHYTRKWDLTHAPSICNHCAVGCNLIMGERYGQVRRVLNRYNEQVNGYFICDKGRFNYEYINNTDTRILKSRIGATTASEAEVIATLRNLLSGGRTIAIGSSVASVEANYLLRQLVGMENFYADIPFDTWESVATIRKVYESGNARILTLKEVEQAEGVLVLGEDVYQSAPRLALAIRQAARNKPLRKSQKINIPAWHANAVKTFIGMDRGPLFVAHPQPTWLDEMSLQAFRKTSAEIEQLAETLVALLEGKDVPTGKVADEAKHILNEWADCKSVAIVCGTSLQNKKLIELSAKIASLLQQ
;
A
#
# COMPACT_ATOMS: atom_id res chain seq x y z
N LEU A 1 16.57 -20.69 5.06
CA LEU A 1 15.42 -21.49 5.54
C LEU A 1 15.66 -22.10 6.93
N ARG A 2 16.87 -22.62 7.21
CA ARG A 2 17.17 -23.29 8.50
C ARG A 2 17.06 -22.35 9.69
N SER A 3 17.41 -21.09 9.56
CA SER A 3 17.30 -20.07 10.63
C SER A 3 15.85 -19.78 11.03
N HIS A 4 14.91 -19.99 10.11
CA HIS A 4 13.48 -19.79 10.35
C HIS A 4 12.72 -21.08 10.69
N TYR A 5 13.43 -22.21 10.77
CA TYR A 5 12.81 -23.50 11.09
C TYR A 5 12.52 -23.61 12.58
N THR A 6 11.25 -23.78 12.91
CA THR A 6 10.76 -24.05 14.26
C THR A 6 9.62 -25.06 14.23
N ARG A 7 9.50 -25.86 15.27
CA ARG A 7 8.38 -26.78 15.38
C ARG A 7 7.14 -26.05 15.83
N LYS A 8 6.00 -26.29 15.19
CA LYS A 8 4.77 -25.54 15.44
C LYS A 8 4.28 -25.65 16.89
N TRP A 9 4.42 -26.82 17.51
CA TRP A 9 3.97 -27.09 18.87
C TRP A 9 4.86 -26.49 19.96
N ASP A 10 6.02 -25.98 19.59
CA ASP A 10 7.06 -25.47 20.50
C ASP A 10 7.04 -23.93 20.58
N LEU A 11 6.03 -23.30 20.01
CA LEU A 11 5.89 -21.85 19.93
C LEU A 11 4.67 -21.37 20.74
N THR A 12 4.86 -20.34 21.52
CA THR A 12 3.75 -19.52 22.02
C THR A 12 3.30 -18.58 20.91
N HIS A 13 2.00 -18.55 20.64
CA HIS A 13 1.43 -17.77 19.55
C HIS A 13 0.61 -16.59 20.07
N ALA A 14 0.80 -15.43 19.44
CA ALA A 14 0.01 -14.23 19.69
C ALA A 14 -0.45 -13.57 18.40
N PRO A 15 -1.68 -13.01 18.34
CA PRO A 15 -2.13 -12.23 17.21
C PRO A 15 -1.36 -10.91 17.13
N SER A 16 -1.10 -10.46 15.90
CA SER A 16 -0.42 -9.19 15.61
C SER A 16 -0.87 -8.61 14.29
N ILE A 17 -0.38 -7.41 13.98
CA ILE A 17 -0.58 -6.71 12.72
C ILE A 17 0.78 -6.35 12.14
N CYS A 18 0.94 -6.53 10.82
CA CYS A 18 2.14 -6.15 10.10
C CYS A 18 2.25 -4.62 10.01
N ASN A 19 3.39 -4.06 10.39
CA ASN A 19 3.67 -2.63 10.33
C ASN A 19 4.59 -2.20 9.16
N HIS A 20 4.87 -3.11 8.21
CA HIS A 20 5.81 -2.84 7.12
C HIS A 20 5.21 -2.04 5.97
N CYS A 21 3.88 -1.94 5.86
CA CYS A 21 3.19 -1.13 4.87
C CYS A 21 1.75 -0.80 5.31
N ALA A 22 1.10 0.11 4.57
CA ALA A 22 -0.25 0.59 4.89
C ALA A 22 -1.36 -0.49 4.85
N VAL A 23 -1.11 -1.67 4.26
CA VAL A 23 -2.11 -2.75 4.21
C VAL A 23 -2.45 -3.30 5.59
N GLY A 24 -1.49 -3.33 6.53
CA GLY A 24 -1.75 -3.81 7.88
C GLY A 24 -2.17 -5.28 7.96
N CYS A 25 -1.51 -6.18 7.23
CA CYS A 25 -1.85 -7.60 7.19
C CYS A 25 -1.94 -8.21 8.60
N ASN A 26 -2.96 -9.04 8.84
CA ASN A 26 -3.12 -9.76 10.08
C ASN A 26 -2.12 -10.91 10.20
N LEU A 27 -1.44 -11.00 11.33
CA LEU A 27 -0.37 -11.95 11.59
C LEU A 27 -0.63 -12.79 12.83
N ILE A 28 0.05 -13.93 12.88
CA ILE A 28 0.29 -14.71 14.10
C ILE A 28 1.80 -14.72 14.32
N MET A 29 2.24 -14.15 15.43
CA MET A 29 3.64 -14.17 15.83
C MET A 29 3.86 -15.42 16.69
N GLY A 30 4.90 -16.20 16.37
CA GLY A 30 5.33 -17.35 17.14
C GLY A 30 6.63 -17.04 17.87
N GLU A 31 6.60 -17.08 19.19
CA GLU A 31 7.70 -16.76 20.09
C GLU A 31 8.20 -18.01 20.80
N ARG A 32 9.50 -18.07 21.08
CA ARG A 32 10.12 -19.03 21.98
C ARG A 32 11.32 -18.39 22.69
N TYR A 33 11.34 -18.48 24.00
CA TYR A 33 12.42 -17.95 24.86
C TYR A 33 12.72 -16.47 24.62
N GLY A 34 11.69 -15.65 24.50
CA GLY A 34 11.83 -14.19 24.29
C GLY A 34 12.21 -13.80 22.86
N GLN A 35 12.20 -14.73 21.91
CA GLN A 35 12.57 -14.45 20.52
C GLN A 35 11.44 -14.82 19.56
N VAL A 36 11.11 -13.93 18.65
CA VAL A 36 10.22 -14.23 17.53
C VAL A 36 10.94 -15.19 16.59
N ARG A 37 10.33 -16.34 16.35
CA ARG A 37 10.90 -17.42 15.53
C ARG A 37 10.15 -17.65 14.24
N ARG A 38 8.89 -17.23 14.20
CA ARG A 38 8.03 -17.49 13.05
C ARG A 38 6.91 -16.47 12.97
N VAL A 39 6.60 -16.00 11.75
CA VAL A 39 5.42 -15.20 11.48
C VAL A 39 4.55 -15.95 10.48
N LEU A 40 3.29 -16.11 10.82
CA LEU A 40 2.27 -16.76 10.00
C LEU A 40 1.17 -15.79 9.62
N ASN A 41 0.51 -16.08 8.53
CA ASN A 41 -0.74 -15.44 8.17
C ASN A 41 -1.82 -15.74 9.22
N ARG A 42 -2.55 -14.71 9.63
CA ARG A 42 -3.85 -14.82 10.28
C ARG A 42 -4.91 -14.39 9.28
N TYR A 43 -5.80 -15.30 8.94
CA TYR A 43 -6.82 -15.04 7.93
C TYR A 43 -7.67 -13.82 8.27
N ASN A 44 -7.82 -12.94 7.31
CA ASN A 44 -8.76 -11.82 7.32
C ASN A 44 -9.23 -11.57 5.88
N GLU A 45 -10.50 -11.89 5.60
CA GLU A 45 -11.09 -11.80 4.27
C GLU A 45 -10.98 -10.40 3.66
N GLN A 46 -11.12 -9.36 4.49
CA GLN A 46 -11.15 -7.97 4.02
C GLN A 46 -9.77 -7.38 3.75
N VAL A 47 -8.71 -7.91 4.37
CA VAL A 47 -7.36 -7.32 4.31
C VAL A 47 -6.41 -8.21 3.52
N ASN A 48 -5.97 -9.32 4.08
CA ASN A 48 -4.89 -10.11 3.49
C ASN A 48 -5.31 -11.52 3.02
N GLY A 49 -6.53 -11.97 3.30
CA GLY A 49 -6.96 -13.33 2.98
C GLY A 49 -6.00 -14.35 3.59
N TYR A 50 -5.52 -15.28 2.77
CA TYR A 50 -4.55 -16.31 3.16
C TYR A 50 -3.08 -15.91 2.93
N PHE A 51 -2.80 -14.67 2.55
CA PHE A 51 -1.47 -14.26 2.09
C PHE A 51 -0.82 -13.25 3.02
N ILE A 52 0.50 -13.34 3.13
CA ILE A 52 1.40 -12.29 3.59
C ILE A 52 2.62 -12.28 2.68
N CYS A 53 3.21 -11.09 2.49
CA CYS A 53 4.43 -10.94 1.70
C CYS A 53 5.67 -11.37 2.49
N ASP A 54 6.80 -11.51 1.81
CA ASP A 54 8.06 -11.92 2.42
C ASP A 54 8.56 -10.91 3.46
N LYS A 55 8.33 -9.61 3.27
CA LYS A 55 8.60 -8.59 4.30
C LYS A 55 7.85 -8.89 5.60
N GLY A 56 6.55 -9.16 5.52
CA GLY A 56 5.73 -9.50 6.69
C GLY A 56 6.09 -10.84 7.31
N ARG A 57 6.61 -11.79 6.52
CA ARG A 57 6.95 -13.14 6.97
C ARG A 57 8.33 -13.25 7.60
N PHE A 58 9.32 -12.55 7.07
CA PHE A 58 10.73 -12.78 7.40
C PHE A 58 11.43 -11.57 8.01
N ASN A 59 10.90 -10.36 7.83
CA ASN A 59 11.55 -9.16 8.33
C ASN A 59 11.20 -8.87 9.81
N TYR A 60 11.40 -9.84 10.69
CA TYR A 60 11.20 -9.69 12.14
C TYR A 60 12.53 -9.71 12.94
N GLU A 61 13.67 -9.84 12.27
CA GLU A 61 14.99 -9.90 12.94
C GLU A 61 15.28 -8.64 13.76
N TYR A 62 14.77 -7.47 13.36
CA TYR A 62 14.90 -6.23 14.13
C TYR A 62 14.26 -6.32 15.53
N ILE A 63 13.27 -7.21 15.72
CA ILE A 63 12.64 -7.45 17.03
C ILE A 63 13.60 -8.24 17.95
N ASN A 64 14.35 -9.17 17.37
CA ASN A 64 15.26 -10.05 18.10
C ASN A 64 16.65 -9.42 18.29
N ASN A 65 17.00 -8.40 17.52
CA ASN A 65 18.33 -7.78 17.55
C ASN A 65 18.52 -6.96 18.82
N THR A 66 19.30 -7.49 19.76
CA THR A 66 19.62 -6.83 21.04
C THR A 66 20.65 -5.72 20.92
N ASP A 67 21.44 -5.69 19.82
CA ASP A 67 22.52 -4.73 19.65
C ASP A 67 22.01 -3.36 19.23
N THR A 68 20.90 -3.33 18.51
CA THR A 68 20.29 -2.09 17.98
C THR A 68 19.08 -1.62 18.78
N ARG A 69 18.52 -2.45 19.66
CA ARG A 69 17.36 -2.10 20.48
C ARG A 69 17.78 -1.46 21.81
N ILE A 70 17.04 -0.43 22.20
CA ILE A 70 17.15 0.15 23.55
C ILE A 70 16.42 -0.77 24.53
N LEU A 71 17.16 -1.56 25.29
CA LEU A 71 16.63 -2.54 26.24
C LEU A 71 16.61 -2.05 27.69
N LYS A 72 17.33 -0.96 27.99
CA LYS A 72 17.46 -0.40 29.33
C LYS A 72 17.30 1.10 29.30
N SER A 73 16.63 1.63 30.32
CA SER A 73 16.52 3.07 30.52
C SER A 73 17.88 3.67 30.84
N ARG A 74 18.16 4.87 30.31
CA ARG A 74 19.45 5.57 30.50
C ARG A 74 19.22 7.05 30.75
N ILE A 75 20.10 7.65 31.54
CA ILE A 75 20.26 9.10 31.66
C ILE A 75 21.69 9.42 31.23
N GLY A 76 21.83 10.11 30.09
CA GLY A 76 23.13 10.23 29.41
C GLY A 76 23.69 8.85 29.02
N ALA A 77 24.90 8.55 29.43
CA ALA A 77 25.56 7.27 29.16
C ALA A 77 25.29 6.19 30.24
N THR A 78 24.66 6.55 31.35
CA THR A 78 24.49 5.66 32.51
C THR A 78 23.13 5.00 32.52
N THR A 79 23.10 3.68 32.81
CA THR A 79 21.84 2.96 33.03
C THR A 79 21.17 3.51 34.29
N ALA A 80 19.87 3.82 34.17
CA ALA A 80 19.06 4.34 35.26
C ALA A 80 17.80 3.50 35.47
N SER A 81 17.27 3.54 36.68
CA SER A 81 15.98 2.96 36.98
C SER A 81 14.85 3.74 36.33
N GLU A 82 13.70 3.12 36.14
CA GLU A 82 12.52 3.78 35.58
C GLU A 82 12.09 5.01 36.39
N ALA A 83 12.14 4.90 37.73
CA ALA A 83 11.80 5.99 38.64
C ALA A 83 12.73 7.21 38.48
N GLU A 84 14.04 6.98 38.34
CA GLU A 84 15.02 8.06 38.11
C GLU A 84 14.77 8.75 36.74
N VAL A 85 14.49 7.95 35.68
CA VAL A 85 14.16 8.52 34.36
C VAL A 85 12.89 9.34 34.41
N ILE A 86 11.84 8.86 35.05
CA ILE A 86 10.58 9.61 35.20
C ILE A 86 10.78 10.91 35.99
N ALA A 87 11.56 10.88 37.09
CA ALA A 87 11.87 12.07 37.86
C ALA A 87 12.66 13.09 37.04
N THR A 88 13.65 12.64 36.29
CA THR A 88 14.43 13.49 35.38
C THR A 88 13.58 14.11 34.29
N LEU A 89 12.71 13.32 33.66
CA LEU A 89 11.78 13.80 32.63
C LEU A 89 10.82 14.86 33.17
N ARG A 90 10.26 14.66 34.39
CA ARG A 90 9.39 15.66 35.04
C ARG A 90 10.11 17.00 35.21
N ASN A 91 11.36 16.97 35.66
CA ASN A 91 12.15 18.20 35.85
C ASN A 91 12.44 18.88 34.51
N LEU A 92 12.76 18.13 33.47
CA LEU A 92 13.01 18.68 32.13
C LEU A 92 11.73 19.30 31.51
N LEU A 93 10.59 18.64 31.70
CA LEU A 93 9.30 19.11 31.16
C LEU A 93 8.80 20.37 31.89
N SER A 94 9.09 20.53 33.19
CA SER A 94 8.68 21.70 33.98
C SER A 94 9.58 22.93 33.78
N GLY A 95 10.80 22.75 33.29
CA GLY A 95 11.81 23.84 33.24
C GLY A 95 12.04 24.47 31.88
N GLY A 96 11.41 24.03 30.80
CA GLY A 96 11.79 24.54 29.50
C GLY A 96 10.79 24.28 28.34
N ARG A 97 11.14 24.79 27.17
CA ARG A 97 10.45 24.49 25.92
C ARG A 97 10.75 23.05 25.50
N THR A 98 9.73 22.21 25.47
CA THR A 98 9.86 20.82 25.04
C THR A 98 9.05 20.61 23.79
N ILE A 99 9.68 20.03 22.77
CA ILE A 99 8.99 19.51 21.58
C ILE A 99 8.97 17.99 21.64
N ALA A 100 7.95 17.40 21.05
CA ALA A 100 7.88 15.96 20.86
C ALA A 100 7.75 15.60 19.39
N ILE A 101 8.50 14.56 19.00
CA ILE A 101 8.42 13.97 17.66
C ILE A 101 7.78 12.60 17.81
N GLY A 102 6.62 12.42 17.20
CA GLY A 102 5.90 11.16 17.13
C GLY A 102 6.58 10.16 16.20
N SER A 103 5.96 9.00 16.04
CA SER A 103 6.46 7.99 15.09
C SER A 103 5.29 7.34 14.35
N SER A 104 5.42 7.22 13.04
CA SER A 104 4.43 6.55 12.18
C SER A 104 4.31 5.05 12.46
N VAL A 105 5.31 4.44 13.11
CA VAL A 105 5.30 3.01 13.50
C VAL A 105 4.90 2.79 14.96
N ALA A 106 4.71 3.85 15.74
CA ALA A 106 4.15 3.78 17.09
C ALA A 106 2.62 3.70 17.07
N SER A 107 2.02 3.23 18.17
CA SER A 107 0.57 3.19 18.27
C SER A 107 -0.05 4.60 18.27
N VAL A 108 -1.31 4.69 17.89
CA VAL A 108 -2.08 5.95 17.93
C VAL A 108 -2.14 6.47 19.35
N GLU A 109 -2.33 5.60 20.33
CA GLU A 109 -2.40 5.92 21.77
C GLU A 109 -1.07 6.53 22.25
N ALA A 110 0.08 5.95 21.85
CA ALA A 110 1.38 6.47 22.23
C ALA A 110 1.61 7.87 21.66
N ASN A 111 1.30 8.09 20.39
CA ASN A 111 1.39 9.40 19.74
C ASN A 111 0.42 10.41 20.37
N TYR A 112 -0.80 9.98 20.69
CA TYR A 112 -1.80 10.83 21.34
C TYR A 112 -1.33 11.27 22.72
N LEU A 113 -0.87 10.35 23.58
CA LEU A 113 -0.35 10.66 24.90
C LEU A 113 0.87 11.59 24.84
N LEU A 114 1.78 11.35 23.90
CA LEU A 114 2.94 12.19 23.67
C LEU A 114 2.52 13.62 23.31
N ARG A 115 1.52 13.77 22.42
CA ARG A 115 0.94 15.06 22.05
C ARG A 115 0.27 15.75 23.24
N GLN A 116 -0.44 15.02 24.09
CA GLN A 116 -1.06 15.56 25.31
C GLN A 116 0.01 16.07 26.29
N LEU A 117 1.14 15.38 26.38
CA LEU A 117 2.23 15.73 27.29
C LEU A 117 2.89 17.09 26.96
N VAL A 118 3.07 17.41 25.65
CA VAL A 118 3.81 18.60 25.21
C VAL A 118 2.92 19.73 24.67
N GLY A 119 1.65 19.44 24.47
CA GLY A 119 0.73 20.35 23.78
C GLY A 119 0.75 20.18 22.26
N MET A 120 -0.35 20.57 21.62
CA MET A 120 -0.56 20.38 20.18
C MET A 120 0.45 21.15 19.33
N GLU A 121 0.82 22.33 19.77
CA GLU A 121 1.76 23.25 19.09
C GLU A 121 3.22 22.79 19.16
N ASN A 122 3.53 21.89 20.09
CA ASN A 122 4.88 21.36 20.28
C ASN A 122 5.03 19.89 19.82
N PHE A 123 3.98 19.32 19.22
CA PHE A 123 3.99 17.97 18.71
C PHE A 123 4.18 17.95 17.20
N TYR A 124 5.17 17.19 16.74
CA TYR A 124 5.47 17.00 15.32
C TYR A 124 5.33 15.50 14.97
N ALA A 125 4.63 15.21 13.87
CA ALA A 125 4.62 13.87 13.33
C ALA A 125 5.93 13.58 12.57
N ASP A 126 6.39 12.34 12.62
CA ASP A 126 7.53 11.86 11.83
C ASP A 126 7.09 11.55 10.38
N ILE A 127 6.57 12.57 9.70
CA ILE A 127 6.08 12.47 8.32
C ILE A 127 6.52 13.73 7.57
N PRO A 128 7.21 13.60 6.41
CA PRO A 128 7.53 14.73 5.56
C PRO A 128 6.28 15.53 5.17
N PHE A 129 6.42 16.85 5.08
CA PHE A 129 5.30 17.74 4.81
C PHE A 129 4.53 17.37 3.53
N ASP A 130 5.23 17.10 2.42
CA ASP A 130 4.60 16.72 1.14
C ASP A 130 3.84 15.39 1.23
N THR A 131 4.37 14.45 2.01
CA THR A 131 3.66 13.18 2.29
C THR A 131 2.40 13.45 3.12
N TRP A 132 2.49 14.32 4.13
CA TRP A 132 1.35 14.74 4.94
C TRP A 132 0.25 15.38 4.08
N GLU A 133 0.61 16.30 3.17
CA GLU A 133 -0.34 16.92 2.25
C GLU A 133 -0.99 15.90 1.32
N SER A 134 -0.23 14.93 0.82
CA SER A 134 -0.76 13.83 0.01
C SER A 134 -1.76 12.98 0.80
N VAL A 135 -1.44 12.61 2.05
CA VAL A 135 -2.35 11.89 2.95
C VAL A 135 -3.60 12.71 3.26
N ALA A 136 -3.45 14.02 3.51
CA ALA A 136 -4.60 14.91 3.73
C ALA A 136 -5.51 15.00 2.50
N THR A 137 -4.94 14.97 1.30
CA THR A 137 -5.70 14.93 0.04
C THR A 137 -6.44 13.59 -0.12
N ILE A 138 -5.79 12.47 0.15
CA ILE A 138 -6.44 11.14 0.16
C ILE A 138 -7.61 11.13 1.15
N ARG A 139 -7.42 11.67 2.35
CA ARG A 139 -8.48 11.77 3.35
C ARG A 139 -9.68 12.57 2.83
N LYS A 140 -9.44 13.72 2.16
CA LYS A 140 -10.53 14.52 1.55
C LYS A 140 -11.28 13.72 0.47
N VAL A 141 -10.59 12.91 -0.33
CA VAL A 141 -11.23 12.02 -1.30
C VAL A 141 -12.15 11.02 -0.61
N TYR A 142 -11.71 10.40 0.50
CA TYR A 142 -12.56 9.51 1.31
C TYR A 142 -13.79 10.23 1.87
N GLU A 143 -13.59 11.40 2.46
CA GLU A 143 -14.67 12.18 3.09
C GLU A 143 -15.68 12.73 2.09
N SER A 144 -15.25 13.05 0.86
CA SER A 144 -16.14 13.58 -0.19
C SER A 144 -17.13 12.55 -0.73
N GLY A 145 -16.80 11.25 -0.66
CA GLY A 145 -17.62 10.18 -1.24
C GLY A 145 -17.76 10.22 -2.77
N ASN A 146 -17.02 11.10 -3.45
CA ASN A 146 -17.13 11.28 -4.90
C ASN A 146 -16.55 10.12 -5.72
N ALA A 147 -15.67 9.34 -5.13
CA ALA A 147 -15.10 8.15 -5.74
C ALA A 147 -15.32 6.95 -4.84
N ARG A 148 -15.73 5.83 -5.42
CA ARG A 148 -15.84 4.56 -4.69
C ARG A 148 -14.45 4.05 -4.34
N ILE A 149 -14.22 3.85 -3.06
CA ILE A 149 -12.98 3.25 -2.56
C ILE A 149 -13.13 1.74 -2.59
N LEU A 150 -12.19 1.07 -3.27
CA LEU A 150 -12.22 -0.37 -3.43
C LEU A 150 -11.46 -1.08 -2.31
N THR A 151 -11.99 -2.20 -1.85
CA THR A 151 -11.28 -3.16 -1.02
C THR A 151 -10.26 -3.93 -1.87
N LEU A 152 -9.27 -4.56 -1.25
CA LEU A 152 -8.32 -5.42 -1.97
C LEU A 152 -9.01 -6.54 -2.76
N LYS A 153 -10.10 -7.08 -2.22
CA LYS A 153 -10.92 -8.11 -2.89
C LYS A 153 -11.60 -7.57 -4.14
N GLU A 154 -12.11 -6.37 -4.10
CA GLU A 154 -12.72 -5.73 -5.28
C GLU A 154 -11.68 -5.39 -6.34
N VAL A 155 -10.48 -4.93 -5.95
CA VAL A 155 -9.35 -4.76 -6.88
C VAL A 155 -8.99 -6.10 -7.53
N GLU A 156 -8.94 -7.19 -6.77
CA GLU A 156 -8.66 -8.53 -7.27
C GLU A 156 -9.70 -9.00 -8.32
N GLN A 157 -10.93 -8.53 -8.21
CA GLN A 157 -12.04 -8.85 -9.12
C GLN A 157 -12.16 -7.90 -10.32
N ALA A 158 -11.41 -6.80 -10.35
CA ALA A 158 -11.42 -5.85 -11.47
C ALA A 158 -10.94 -6.51 -12.76
N GLU A 159 -11.38 -5.99 -13.92
CA GLU A 159 -10.94 -6.47 -15.24
C GLU A 159 -9.93 -5.55 -15.90
N GLY A 160 -9.94 -4.27 -15.54
CA GLY A 160 -8.95 -3.28 -15.95
C GLY A 160 -8.29 -2.63 -14.73
N VAL A 161 -7.02 -2.25 -14.85
CA VAL A 161 -6.31 -1.55 -13.77
C VAL A 161 -5.38 -0.49 -14.36
N LEU A 162 -5.37 0.70 -13.76
CA LEU A 162 -4.38 1.74 -14.01
C LEU A 162 -3.64 2.07 -12.72
N VAL A 163 -2.32 1.96 -12.76
CA VAL A 163 -1.44 2.34 -11.65
C VAL A 163 -0.71 3.63 -12.02
N LEU A 164 -0.91 4.67 -11.24
CA LEU A 164 -0.35 6.00 -11.45
C LEU A 164 0.64 6.35 -10.36
N GLY A 165 1.92 6.33 -10.69
CA GLY A 165 3.00 6.81 -9.83
C GLY A 165 3.35 5.93 -8.63
N GLU A 166 2.89 4.67 -8.58
CA GLU A 166 3.14 3.77 -7.45
C GLU A 166 3.95 2.53 -7.85
N ASP A 167 4.98 2.21 -7.08
CA ASP A 167 5.57 0.86 -7.05
C ASP A 167 4.89 0.04 -5.95
N VAL A 168 3.77 -0.56 -6.31
CA VAL A 168 2.94 -1.33 -5.35
C VAL A 168 3.61 -2.58 -4.79
N TYR A 169 4.67 -3.10 -5.43
CA TYR A 169 5.45 -4.19 -4.85
C TYR A 169 6.24 -3.73 -3.62
N GLN A 170 6.66 -2.47 -3.61
CA GLN A 170 7.38 -1.90 -2.47
C GLN A 170 6.42 -1.31 -1.43
N SER A 171 5.41 -0.56 -1.88
CA SER A 171 4.49 0.18 -0.99
C SER A 171 3.36 -0.67 -0.43
N ALA A 172 2.83 -1.64 -1.19
CA ALA A 172 1.68 -2.46 -0.80
C ALA A 172 1.68 -3.85 -1.50
N PRO A 173 2.57 -4.78 -1.13
CA PRO A 173 2.73 -6.06 -1.86
C PRO A 173 1.45 -6.90 -1.97
N ARG A 174 0.53 -6.80 -1.00
CA ARG A 174 -0.76 -7.50 -1.10
C ARG A 174 -1.67 -6.88 -2.17
N LEU A 175 -1.61 -5.56 -2.35
CA LEU A 175 -2.27 -4.87 -3.46
C LEU A 175 -1.66 -5.28 -4.81
N ALA A 176 -0.33 -5.40 -4.89
CA ALA A 176 0.34 -5.91 -6.08
C ALA A 176 -0.16 -7.30 -6.47
N LEU A 177 -0.37 -8.20 -5.49
CA LEU A 177 -0.96 -9.52 -5.75
C LEU A 177 -2.41 -9.39 -6.27
N ALA A 178 -3.24 -8.52 -5.70
CA ALA A 178 -4.61 -8.27 -6.16
C ALA A 178 -4.63 -7.78 -7.62
N ILE A 179 -3.77 -6.83 -7.97
CA ILE A 179 -3.63 -6.31 -9.35
C ILE A 179 -3.20 -7.42 -10.32
N ARG A 180 -2.26 -8.29 -9.93
CA ARG A 180 -1.86 -9.44 -10.75
C ARG A 180 -3.01 -10.41 -11.01
N GLN A 181 -3.89 -10.62 -10.04
CA GLN A 181 -5.09 -11.43 -10.24
C GLN A 181 -6.08 -10.71 -11.16
N ALA A 182 -6.30 -9.40 -10.96
CA ALA A 182 -7.14 -8.57 -11.80
C ALA A 182 -6.78 -8.68 -13.29
N ALA A 183 -5.49 -8.62 -13.63
CA ALA A 183 -4.98 -8.73 -14.99
C ALA A 183 -5.34 -10.08 -15.69
N ARG A 184 -5.85 -11.06 -14.96
CA ARG A 184 -6.29 -12.36 -15.50
C ARG A 184 -7.79 -12.45 -15.75
N ASN A 185 -8.58 -11.54 -15.19
CA ASN A 185 -10.04 -11.69 -15.16
C ASN A 185 -10.69 -11.53 -16.55
N LYS A 186 -10.28 -10.54 -17.35
CA LYS A 186 -10.81 -10.36 -18.71
C LYS A 186 -10.50 -11.57 -19.62
N PRO A 187 -9.25 -12.09 -19.69
CA PRO A 187 -8.94 -13.33 -20.39
C PRO A 187 -9.70 -14.56 -19.84
N LEU A 188 -9.83 -14.67 -18.51
CA LEU A 188 -10.58 -15.76 -17.89
C LEU A 188 -12.07 -15.72 -18.29
N ARG A 189 -12.67 -14.54 -18.35
CA ARG A 189 -14.04 -14.37 -18.84
C ARG A 189 -14.17 -14.82 -20.30
N LYS A 190 -13.18 -14.58 -21.17
CA LYS A 190 -13.16 -15.08 -22.55
C LYS A 190 -13.13 -16.62 -22.59
N SER A 191 -12.32 -17.28 -21.74
CA SER A 191 -12.27 -18.74 -21.67
C SER A 191 -13.59 -19.36 -21.22
N GLN A 192 -14.28 -18.73 -20.28
CA GLN A 192 -15.59 -19.18 -19.80
C GLN A 192 -16.69 -19.10 -20.89
N LYS A 193 -16.62 -18.11 -21.79
CA LYS A 193 -17.56 -17.98 -22.92
C LYS A 193 -17.49 -19.18 -23.89
N ILE A 194 -16.37 -19.89 -23.95
CA ILE A 194 -16.19 -21.11 -24.75
C ILE A 194 -16.23 -22.39 -23.89
N ASN A 195 -16.90 -22.32 -22.73
CA ASN A 195 -17.13 -23.43 -21.81
C ASN A 195 -15.85 -24.06 -21.21
N ILE A 196 -14.75 -23.31 -21.11
CA ILE A 196 -13.58 -23.72 -20.31
C ILE A 196 -13.80 -23.25 -18.86
N PRO A 197 -14.04 -24.17 -17.91
CA PRO A 197 -14.30 -23.78 -16.54
C PRO A 197 -13.04 -23.23 -15.85
N ALA A 198 -13.19 -22.22 -14.99
CA ALA A 198 -12.10 -21.53 -14.32
C ALA A 198 -11.19 -22.46 -13.48
N TRP A 199 -11.74 -23.55 -12.93
CA TRP A 199 -10.99 -24.52 -12.15
C TRP A 199 -10.05 -25.40 -12.99
N HIS A 200 -10.26 -25.49 -14.29
CA HIS A 200 -9.41 -26.29 -15.19
C HIS A 200 -8.15 -25.52 -15.60
N ALA A 201 -7.26 -25.30 -14.63
CA ALA A 201 -6.10 -24.40 -14.75
C ALA A 201 -5.25 -24.61 -16.02
N ASN A 202 -5.03 -25.86 -16.43
CA ASN A 202 -4.21 -26.18 -17.62
C ASN A 202 -4.92 -25.74 -18.91
N ALA A 203 -6.20 -26.04 -19.08
CA ALA A 203 -6.96 -25.61 -20.26
C ALA A 203 -7.07 -24.08 -20.33
N VAL A 204 -7.36 -23.44 -19.19
CA VAL A 204 -7.37 -21.97 -19.07
C VAL A 204 -6.03 -21.39 -19.47
N LYS A 205 -4.91 -21.91 -18.93
CA LYS A 205 -3.55 -21.44 -19.25
C LYS A 205 -3.23 -21.61 -20.74
N THR A 206 -3.59 -22.74 -21.34
CA THR A 206 -3.37 -23.02 -22.77
C THR A 206 -4.18 -22.06 -23.63
N PHE A 207 -5.46 -21.83 -23.30
CA PHE A 207 -6.33 -20.91 -24.03
C PHE A 207 -5.90 -19.45 -23.92
N ILE A 208 -5.61 -18.98 -22.70
CA ILE A 208 -5.20 -17.59 -22.44
C ILE A 208 -3.81 -17.34 -23.03
N GLY A 209 -2.89 -18.28 -22.97
CA GLY A 209 -1.50 -18.09 -23.41
C GLY A 209 -0.87 -16.87 -22.74
N MET A 210 -0.50 -15.88 -23.56
CA MET A 210 0.06 -14.59 -23.13
C MET A 210 -0.97 -13.45 -23.05
N ASP A 211 -2.27 -13.74 -23.33
CA ASP A 211 -3.32 -12.71 -23.22
C ASP A 211 -3.46 -12.25 -21.76
N ARG A 212 -3.49 -10.95 -21.59
CA ARG A 212 -3.61 -10.30 -20.27
C ARG A 212 -4.72 -9.25 -20.33
N GLY A 213 -5.36 -9.01 -19.20
CA GLY A 213 -6.28 -7.89 -19.06
C GLY A 213 -5.56 -6.54 -19.14
N PRO A 214 -6.29 -5.46 -19.38
CA PRO A 214 -5.72 -4.12 -19.55
C PRO A 214 -5.21 -3.56 -18.21
N LEU A 215 -4.01 -3.99 -17.84
CA LEU A 215 -3.20 -3.41 -16.78
C LEU A 215 -2.24 -2.40 -17.40
N PHE A 216 -2.36 -1.16 -16.98
CA PHE A 216 -1.47 -0.06 -17.35
C PHE A 216 -0.71 0.46 -16.14
N VAL A 217 0.58 0.71 -16.31
CA VAL A 217 1.45 1.22 -15.25
C VAL A 217 2.18 2.46 -15.76
N ALA A 218 1.98 3.60 -15.10
CA ALA A 218 2.74 4.82 -15.38
C ALA A 218 3.62 5.13 -14.17
N HIS A 219 4.94 5.00 -14.32
CA HIS A 219 5.90 5.19 -13.24
C HIS A 219 7.26 5.68 -13.79
N PRO A 220 8.01 6.54 -13.07
CA PRO A 220 9.31 7.03 -13.54
C PRO A 220 10.35 5.91 -13.69
N GLN A 221 10.32 4.92 -12.82
CA GLN A 221 11.25 3.78 -12.81
C GLN A 221 10.54 2.49 -13.24
N PRO A 222 11.28 1.47 -13.73
CA PRO A 222 10.74 0.15 -13.93
C PRO A 222 10.19 -0.44 -12.63
N THR A 223 9.05 -1.12 -12.73
CA THR A 223 8.41 -1.82 -11.63
C THR A 223 8.21 -3.30 -11.96
N TRP A 224 8.02 -4.13 -10.95
CA TRP A 224 7.76 -5.55 -11.17
C TRP A 224 6.37 -5.82 -11.80
N LEU A 225 5.48 -4.84 -11.80
CA LEU A 225 4.20 -4.95 -12.50
C LEU A 225 4.34 -4.83 -14.02
N ASP A 226 5.42 -4.26 -14.51
CA ASP A 226 5.64 -4.04 -15.95
C ASP A 226 5.58 -5.35 -16.74
N GLU A 227 6.15 -6.43 -16.19
CA GLU A 227 6.12 -7.76 -16.81
C GLU A 227 4.69 -8.30 -17.02
N MET A 228 3.76 -7.84 -16.19
CA MET A 228 2.36 -8.25 -16.21
C MET A 228 1.45 -7.25 -16.91
N SER A 229 1.94 -6.03 -17.15
CA SER A 229 1.15 -4.96 -17.77
C SER A 229 0.95 -5.21 -19.26
N LEU A 230 -0.19 -4.72 -19.79
CA LEU A 230 -0.39 -4.60 -21.24
C LEU A 230 0.55 -3.54 -21.79
N GLN A 231 0.70 -2.43 -21.05
CA GLN A 231 1.66 -1.38 -21.39
C GLN A 231 2.16 -0.68 -20.11
N ALA A 232 3.48 -0.44 -20.07
CA ALA A 232 4.13 0.37 -19.05
C ALA A 232 4.63 1.67 -19.67
N PHE A 233 4.28 2.80 -19.06
CA PHE A 233 4.67 4.14 -19.48
C PHE A 233 5.79 4.66 -18.57
N ARG A 234 6.96 4.94 -19.13
CA ARG A 234 8.06 5.61 -18.42
C ARG A 234 7.88 7.10 -18.56
N LYS A 235 7.45 7.72 -17.48
CA LYS A 235 7.05 9.13 -17.46
C LYS A 235 7.48 9.78 -16.15
N THR A 236 7.86 11.04 -16.22
CA THR A 236 8.06 11.89 -15.04
C THR A 236 6.73 12.13 -14.32
N SER A 237 6.77 12.60 -13.07
CA SER A 237 5.56 12.94 -12.30
C SER A 237 4.64 13.91 -13.06
N ALA A 238 5.20 14.92 -13.73
CA ALA A 238 4.45 15.89 -14.53
C ALA A 238 3.79 15.24 -15.77
N GLU A 239 4.48 14.33 -16.46
CA GLU A 239 3.91 13.62 -17.61
C GLU A 239 2.84 12.61 -17.20
N ILE A 240 2.93 12.00 -16.01
CA ILE A 240 1.88 11.14 -15.43
C ILE A 240 0.65 11.99 -15.10
N GLU A 241 0.87 13.17 -14.53
CA GLU A 241 -0.20 14.13 -14.25
C GLU A 241 -0.91 14.54 -15.55
N GLN A 242 -0.15 14.88 -16.61
CA GLN A 242 -0.69 15.22 -17.91
C GLN A 242 -1.50 14.07 -18.54
N LEU A 243 -1.04 12.81 -18.39
CA LEU A 243 -1.81 11.63 -18.82
C LEU A 243 -3.14 11.53 -18.07
N ALA A 244 -3.13 11.74 -16.76
CA ALA A 244 -4.35 11.73 -15.95
C ALA A 244 -5.31 12.87 -16.30
N GLU A 245 -4.81 14.10 -16.55
CA GLU A 245 -5.62 15.23 -17.04
C GLU A 245 -6.27 14.91 -18.39
N THR A 246 -5.50 14.32 -19.30
CA THR A 246 -5.99 13.95 -20.63
C THR A 246 -7.08 12.87 -20.53
N LEU A 247 -6.91 11.87 -19.65
CA LEU A 247 -7.95 10.87 -19.38
C LEU A 247 -9.23 11.50 -18.83
N VAL A 248 -9.11 12.44 -17.89
CA VAL A 248 -10.27 13.17 -17.35
C VAL A 248 -10.98 13.95 -18.47
N ALA A 249 -10.23 14.68 -19.29
CA ALA A 249 -10.82 15.47 -20.37
C ALA A 249 -11.57 14.60 -21.39
N LEU A 250 -11.01 13.46 -21.78
CA LEU A 250 -11.65 12.51 -22.68
C LEU A 250 -12.90 11.88 -22.06
N LEU A 251 -12.88 11.52 -20.77
CA LEU A 251 -14.04 10.98 -20.06
C LEU A 251 -15.16 12.01 -19.89
N GLU A 252 -14.81 13.31 -19.81
CA GLU A 252 -15.77 14.42 -19.81
C GLU A 252 -16.30 14.78 -21.23
N GLY A 253 -15.86 14.07 -22.28
CA GLY A 253 -16.23 14.34 -23.67
C GLY A 253 -15.61 15.62 -24.25
N LYS A 254 -14.52 16.11 -23.69
CA LYS A 254 -13.81 17.30 -24.16
C LYS A 254 -12.80 16.94 -25.25
N ASP A 255 -12.62 17.86 -26.19
CA ASP A 255 -11.54 17.75 -27.17
C ASP A 255 -10.17 17.90 -26.49
N VAL A 256 -9.23 17.03 -26.87
CA VAL A 256 -7.86 17.08 -26.41
C VAL A 256 -6.92 17.29 -27.58
N PRO A 257 -5.81 18.05 -27.40
CA PRO A 257 -4.80 18.23 -28.44
C PRO A 257 -4.26 16.87 -28.91
N THR A 258 -4.07 16.72 -30.22
CA THR A 258 -3.45 15.52 -30.79
C THR A 258 -2.00 15.41 -30.36
N GLY A 259 -1.57 14.20 -29.99
CA GLY A 259 -0.20 13.93 -29.56
C GLY A 259 -0.08 12.63 -28.80
N LYS A 260 1.15 12.25 -28.50
CA LYS A 260 1.49 10.97 -27.86
C LYS A 260 0.67 10.69 -26.60
N VAL A 261 0.48 11.69 -25.72
CA VAL A 261 -0.27 11.52 -24.47
C VAL A 261 -1.76 11.28 -24.75
N ALA A 262 -2.32 11.98 -25.76
CA ALA A 262 -3.70 11.76 -26.17
C ALA A 262 -3.92 10.36 -26.76
N ASP A 263 -2.97 9.88 -27.56
CA ASP A 263 -3.03 8.53 -28.15
C ASP A 263 -2.93 7.45 -27.07
N GLU A 264 -2.04 7.62 -26.09
CA GLU A 264 -1.90 6.75 -24.92
C GLU A 264 -3.19 6.72 -24.09
N ALA A 265 -3.78 7.88 -23.81
CA ALA A 265 -5.04 7.97 -23.05
C ALA A 265 -6.21 7.32 -23.82
N LYS A 266 -6.33 7.55 -25.13
CA LYS A 266 -7.33 6.89 -25.97
C LYS A 266 -7.13 5.38 -26.01
N HIS A 267 -5.88 4.91 -26.09
CA HIS A 267 -5.57 3.48 -26.03
C HIS A 267 -6.05 2.85 -24.72
N ILE A 268 -5.78 3.49 -23.58
CA ILE A 268 -6.25 3.04 -22.27
C ILE A 268 -7.78 2.91 -22.26
N LEU A 269 -8.50 3.95 -22.71
CA LEU A 269 -9.96 3.95 -22.72
C LEU A 269 -10.55 2.89 -23.67
N ASN A 270 -9.94 2.70 -24.84
CA ASN A 270 -10.36 1.67 -25.80
C ASN A 270 -10.22 0.25 -25.22
N GLU A 271 -9.12 -0.03 -24.51
CA GLU A 271 -8.91 -1.31 -23.86
C GLU A 271 -9.90 -1.56 -22.70
N TRP A 272 -10.38 -0.49 -22.07
CA TRP A 272 -11.38 -0.57 -20.99
C TRP A 272 -12.82 -0.69 -21.47
N ALA A 273 -13.11 -0.39 -22.73
CA ALA A 273 -14.48 -0.34 -23.28
C ALA A 273 -15.27 -1.64 -23.04
N ASP A 274 -14.59 -2.81 -23.04
CA ASP A 274 -15.22 -4.13 -22.76
C ASP A 274 -14.93 -4.64 -21.34
N CYS A 275 -14.44 -3.82 -20.42
CA CYS A 275 -14.23 -4.19 -19.03
C CYS A 275 -15.50 -3.95 -18.20
N LYS A 276 -15.85 -4.92 -17.36
CA LYS A 276 -16.98 -4.75 -16.43
C LYS A 276 -16.67 -3.82 -15.26
N SER A 277 -15.41 -3.73 -14.91
CA SER A 277 -14.93 -2.89 -13.81
C SER A 277 -13.47 -2.51 -14.02
N VAL A 278 -13.13 -1.29 -13.61
CA VAL A 278 -11.78 -0.73 -13.68
C VAL A 278 -11.38 -0.22 -12.30
N ALA A 279 -10.15 -0.51 -11.90
CA ALA A 279 -9.57 0.00 -10.67
C ALA A 279 -8.45 1.02 -10.97
N ILE A 280 -8.49 2.16 -10.30
CA ILE A 280 -7.43 3.18 -10.37
C ILE A 280 -6.63 3.11 -9.07
N VAL A 281 -5.31 3.01 -9.21
CA VAL A 281 -4.38 2.93 -8.07
C VAL A 281 -3.43 4.12 -8.13
N CYS A 282 -3.47 4.94 -7.09
CA CYS A 282 -2.58 6.06 -6.87
C CYS A 282 -2.31 6.19 -5.38
N GLY A 283 -1.18 6.76 -5.00
CA GLY A 283 -0.81 6.92 -3.60
C GLY A 283 0.15 8.09 -3.38
N THR A 284 1.04 7.94 -2.40
CA THR A 284 1.90 9.03 -1.93
C THR A 284 3.33 9.00 -2.48
N SER A 285 3.70 7.99 -3.27
CA SER A 285 5.10 7.78 -3.68
C SER A 285 5.67 8.95 -4.50
N LEU A 286 4.85 9.60 -5.33
CA LEU A 286 5.27 10.78 -6.09
C LEU A 286 4.99 12.11 -5.37
N GLN A 287 4.39 12.10 -4.18
CA GLN A 287 4.03 13.31 -3.41
C GLN A 287 3.27 14.36 -4.25
N ASN A 288 2.46 13.91 -5.19
CA ASN A 288 1.72 14.74 -6.13
C ASN A 288 0.22 14.75 -5.78
N LYS A 289 -0.22 15.80 -5.11
CA LYS A 289 -1.63 15.99 -4.69
C LYS A 289 -2.59 16.02 -5.87
N LYS A 290 -2.22 16.72 -6.93
CA LYS A 290 -3.06 16.85 -8.11
C LYS A 290 -3.28 15.52 -8.81
N LEU A 291 -2.26 14.65 -8.85
CA LEU A 291 -2.40 13.30 -9.38
C LEU A 291 -3.39 12.45 -8.56
N ILE A 292 -3.39 12.61 -7.23
CA ILE A 292 -4.36 11.94 -6.34
C ILE A 292 -5.79 12.41 -6.65
N GLU A 293 -6.00 13.73 -6.77
CA GLU A 293 -7.30 14.33 -7.12
C GLU A 293 -7.79 13.88 -8.50
N LEU A 294 -6.90 13.88 -9.51
CA LEU A 294 -7.21 13.41 -10.86
C LEU A 294 -7.56 11.92 -10.88
N SER A 295 -6.83 11.11 -10.12
CA SER A 295 -7.12 9.66 -9.98
C SER A 295 -8.51 9.41 -9.41
N ALA A 296 -8.89 10.16 -8.38
CA ALA A 296 -10.24 10.10 -7.81
C ALA A 296 -11.30 10.57 -8.81
N LYS A 297 -11.01 11.62 -9.58
CA LYS A 297 -11.92 12.12 -10.61
C LYS A 297 -12.10 11.12 -11.76
N ILE A 298 -11.03 10.46 -12.23
CA ILE A 298 -11.13 9.37 -13.20
C ILE A 298 -12.04 8.27 -12.67
N ALA A 299 -11.82 7.83 -11.42
CA ALA A 299 -12.63 6.81 -10.79
C ALA A 299 -14.12 7.21 -10.70
N SER A 300 -14.41 8.47 -10.35
CA SER A 300 -15.77 9.01 -10.29
C SER A 300 -16.46 9.03 -11.67
N LEU A 301 -15.75 9.42 -12.72
CA LEU A 301 -16.28 9.48 -14.09
C LEU A 301 -16.54 8.08 -14.67
N LEU A 302 -15.77 7.07 -14.27
CA LEU A 302 -15.98 5.68 -14.69
C LEU A 302 -17.14 4.99 -13.97
N GLN A 303 -17.73 5.60 -12.94
CA GLN A 303 -18.90 5.09 -12.19
C GLN A 303 -20.23 5.56 -12.78
N GLN A 304 -20.21 6.55 -13.65
CA GLN A 304 -21.39 7.09 -14.35
C GLN A 304 -21.69 6.26 -15.60
#